data_9a2301f2db7e2c6fbd33779445650756
#
_entry.id   9a2301f2db7e2c6fbd33779445650756
#
_cell.length_a   1.000
_cell.length_b   1.000
_cell.length_c   1.000
_cell.angle_alpha   90.00
_cell.angle_beta   90.00
_cell.angle_gamma   90.00
#
_symmetry.space_group_name_H-M   'P 1'
#
loop_
_entity.id
_entity.type
_entity.pdbx_description
1 polymer ?
#
loop_
_entity_poly.entity_id
_entity_poly.type
_entity_poly.pdbx_seq_one_letter_code
_entity_poly.pdbx_strand_id
1 'polypeptide(L)'
;MTRSARPGEERHRGVRAGARGLSGALVGLLLLFIVIVGMRISEPQIWAQAGQAPAEPQELALPPLTALELREARERLAALGYWMEPLAKPGDESFRQAIIAFQKVERRPRTGKLTAIELQVLRQARPPEPLEAGPFHIEVDLDRQIVMLVGPEGIVIRTVSTSTGSGKRFTEGGRTRRAVTPTGRFQIIYKVPGWRTSPLGRLYYPLYFFDGAAIHGSPSIPIRPASHGCVRLPMSMAREFYHFVPTGTPVLIYSILDLSDSSTVSDSLDQSAGRMSVGTPVDC
;
A
#
# COMPACT_ATOMS: atom_id res chain seq x y z
N MET A 1 52.12 -7.25 -38.69
CA MET A 1 51.78 -6.93 -40.10
C MET A 1 50.47 -6.19 -40.09
N THR A 2 50.54 -4.96 -40.53
CA THR A 2 49.68 -4.01 -41.29
C THR A 2 48.42 -3.56 -40.55
N ARG A 3 48.39 -2.33 -40.02
CA ARG A 3 48.12 -0.99 -40.66
C ARG A 3 46.81 -1.01 -41.41
N SER A 4 45.82 -0.13 -41.25
CA SER A 4 45.74 1.34 -41.40
C SER A 4 44.24 1.61 -41.52
N ALA A 5 43.57 2.69 -41.32
CA ALA A 5 43.79 4.10 -41.17
C ALA A 5 42.42 4.75 -40.92
N ARG A 6 42.40 5.87 -40.24
CA ARG A 6 41.38 6.95 -40.37
C ARG A 6 41.65 7.71 -41.70
N PRO A 7 40.79 8.54 -42.28
CA PRO A 7 40.32 9.84 -41.83
C PRO A 7 38.85 10.15 -42.26
N GLY A 8 38.24 11.26 -42.06
CA GLY A 8 38.56 12.65 -42.14
C GLY A 8 37.40 13.54 -41.73
N GLU A 9 37.79 14.61 -41.28
CA GLU A 9 37.13 15.83 -40.88
C GLU A 9 36.74 16.67 -42.12
N GLU A 10 35.55 17.27 -42.16
CA GLU A 10 35.32 18.42 -43.04
C GLU A 10 34.47 19.49 -42.37
N ARG A 11 35.12 20.66 -42.24
CA ARG A 11 34.56 21.96 -41.88
C ARG A 11 34.16 22.69 -43.16
N HIS A 12 33.03 23.37 -43.14
CA HIS A 12 32.81 24.59 -43.93
C HIS A 12 31.99 25.57 -43.06
N ARG A 13 32.57 26.68 -42.57
CA ARG A 13 32.75 28.03 -43.12
C ARG A 13 31.65 28.39 -44.14
N GLY A 14 30.67 29.26 -43.84
CA GLY A 14 30.80 30.68 -43.56
C GLY A 14 30.36 31.42 -44.80
N VAL A 15 29.45 32.34 -44.73
CA VAL A 15 29.39 33.53 -45.56
C VAL A 15 28.56 34.64 -44.89
N ARG A 16 29.21 35.80 -44.77
CA ARG A 16 28.68 37.12 -44.46
C ARG A 16 28.19 37.78 -45.74
N ALA A 17 27.18 38.64 -45.65
CA ALA A 17 27.06 39.90 -46.37
C ALA A 17 25.76 40.58 -45.94
N GLY A 18 25.66 41.79 -45.48
CA GLY A 18 26.22 43.02 -45.94
C GLY A 18 25.11 43.98 -46.36
N ALA A 19 24.73 44.89 -45.50
CA ALA A 19 24.92 46.34 -45.59
C ALA A 19 23.88 47.16 -46.38
N ARG A 20 23.63 48.33 -45.82
CA ARG A 20 23.20 49.61 -46.39
C ARG A 20 21.70 49.82 -46.55
N GLY A 21 21.14 50.96 -46.22
CA GLY A 21 21.59 52.23 -45.71
C GLY A 21 20.48 53.27 -45.81
N LEU A 22 20.60 54.24 -45.03
CA LEU A 22 20.31 55.64 -45.29
C LEU A 22 18.90 56.22 -45.26
N SER A 23 18.87 57.23 -44.47
CA SER A 23 18.32 58.59 -44.58
C SER A 23 16.84 58.75 -44.24
N GLY A 24 16.48 59.58 -43.36
CA GLY A 24 16.79 60.91 -42.97
C GLY A 24 15.48 61.68 -42.88
N ALA A 25 15.32 62.39 -41.87
CA ALA A 25 14.74 63.72 -41.89
C ALA A 25 14.19 64.14 -40.54
N LEU A 26 14.84 65.08 -40.01
CA LEU A 26 14.33 66.06 -39.04
C LEU A 26 12.95 66.58 -39.42
N VAL A 27 12.12 66.89 -38.42
CA VAL A 27 11.49 68.25 -38.30
C VAL A 27 10.49 68.17 -37.12
N GLY A 28 10.58 69.15 -36.23
CA GLY A 28 9.43 69.72 -35.58
C GLY A 28 9.33 69.59 -34.08
N LEU A 29 10.06 70.37 -33.37
CA LEU A 29 9.84 70.79 -31.99
C LEU A 29 8.55 71.62 -31.96
N LEU A 30 7.49 71.17 -31.32
CA LEU A 30 6.38 72.01 -30.92
C LEU A 30 6.05 71.71 -29.43
N LEU A 31 6.52 72.61 -28.60
CA LEU A 31 6.15 72.66 -27.16
C LEU A 31 4.74 73.17 -27.08
N LEU A 32 3.83 72.30 -26.69
CA LEU A 32 2.50 72.66 -26.25
C LEU A 32 2.45 72.48 -24.73
N PHE A 33 2.57 73.61 -24.02
CA PHE A 33 2.28 73.68 -22.59
C PHE A 33 0.75 73.52 -22.40
N ILE A 34 0.33 72.35 -21.97
CA ILE A 34 -1.02 72.15 -21.44
C ILE A 34 -0.94 72.18 -19.92
N VAL A 35 -1.44 73.27 -19.37
CA VAL A 35 -1.76 73.40 -17.95
C VAL A 35 -2.89 72.41 -17.62
N ILE A 36 -2.56 71.28 -17.09
CA ILE A 36 -3.57 70.38 -16.55
C ILE A 36 -3.81 70.78 -15.11
N VAL A 37 -4.92 71.48 -14.93
CA VAL A 37 -5.57 71.73 -13.63
C VAL A 37 -5.82 70.37 -12.97
N GLY A 38 -5.24 70.16 -11.79
CA GLY A 38 -5.35 68.94 -11.03
C GLY A 38 -6.78 68.59 -10.61
N MET A 39 -7.41 67.77 -11.38
CA MET A 39 -8.57 67.00 -10.94
C MET A 39 -8.03 65.69 -10.40
N ARG A 40 -7.92 65.56 -9.08
CA ARG A 40 -7.71 64.26 -8.44
C ARG A 40 -8.98 63.42 -8.67
N ILE A 41 -8.92 62.65 -9.73
CA ILE A 41 -9.90 61.55 -9.89
C ILE A 41 -9.47 60.53 -8.88
N SER A 42 -10.26 60.36 -7.81
CA SER A 42 -10.09 59.25 -6.88
C SER A 42 -10.27 57.96 -7.68
N GLU A 43 -9.20 57.21 -7.85
CA GLU A 43 -9.28 55.86 -8.44
C GLU A 43 -10.25 55.05 -7.57
N PRO A 44 -11.25 54.43 -8.16
CA PRO A 44 -12.09 53.51 -7.37
C PRO A 44 -11.21 52.37 -6.89
N GLN A 45 -11.21 52.16 -5.57
CA GLN A 45 -10.52 51.03 -4.92
C GLN A 45 -11.17 49.66 -5.29
N ILE A 46 -11.13 49.34 -6.58
CA ILE A 46 -11.65 48.05 -7.08
C ILE A 46 -10.65 46.90 -6.83
N TRP A 47 -9.42 47.22 -6.45
CA TRP A 47 -8.35 46.21 -6.25
C TRP A 47 -8.27 45.64 -4.84
N ALA A 48 -9.05 46.12 -3.89
CA ALA A 48 -8.97 45.66 -2.49
C ALA A 48 -9.79 44.38 -2.19
N GLN A 49 -10.53 43.84 -3.16
CA GLN A 49 -11.29 42.59 -2.95
C GLN A 49 -10.76 41.38 -3.72
N ALA A 50 -9.65 41.51 -4.44
CA ALA A 50 -9.06 40.39 -5.19
C ALA A 50 -8.13 39.49 -4.37
N GLY A 51 -8.09 39.64 -3.04
CA GLY A 51 -7.16 38.93 -2.16
C GLY A 51 -7.76 37.93 -1.18
N GLN A 52 -9.08 37.72 -1.22
CA GLN A 52 -9.64 36.59 -0.48
C GLN A 52 -9.61 35.38 -1.41
N ALA A 53 -8.60 34.50 -1.18
CA ALA A 53 -8.67 33.17 -1.73
C ALA A 53 -10.03 32.56 -1.36
N PRO A 54 -10.71 31.86 -2.29
CA PRO A 54 -11.96 31.19 -1.96
C PRO A 54 -11.71 30.39 -0.70
N ALA A 55 -12.50 30.61 0.34
CA ALA A 55 -12.45 29.82 1.56
C ALA A 55 -12.45 28.35 1.13
N GLU A 56 -11.42 27.59 1.52
CA GLU A 56 -11.43 26.16 1.30
C GLU A 56 -12.78 25.63 1.76
N PRO A 57 -13.43 24.75 0.97
CA PRO A 57 -14.70 24.17 1.38
C PRO A 57 -14.49 23.62 2.77
N GLN A 58 -15.10 24.20 3.78
CA GLN A 58 -15.12 23.62 5.12
C GLN A 58 -15.73 22.23 4.94
N GLU A 59 -14.87 21.21 4.93
CA GLU A 59 -15.28 19.82 4.99
C GLU A 59 -16.21 19.72 6.20
N LEU A 60 -17.50 19.54 5.95
CA LEU A 60 -18.48 19.39 7.02
C LEU A 60 -18.04 18.18 7.84
N ALA A 61 -17.34 18.45 8.92
CA ALA A 61 -16.88 17.42 9.83
C ALA A 61 -18.12 16.69 10.35
N LEU A 62 -18.33 15.46 9.86
CA LEU A 62 -19.41 14.62 10.35
C LEU A 62 -19.27 14.46 11.86
N PRO A 63 -20.38 14.52 12.61
CA PRO A 63 -20.32 14.35 14.05
C PRO A 63 -19.69 13.00 14.40
N PRO A 64 -18.97 12.91 15.52
CA PRO A 64 -18.40 11.64 15.97
C PRO A 64 -19.54 10.64 16.25
N LEU A 65 -19.22 9.36 16.05
CA LEU A 65 -20.17 8.28 16.35
C LEU A 65 -20.47 8.21 17.85
N THR A 66 -21.73 7.93 18.15
CA THR A 66 -22.20 7.68 19.51
C THR A 66 -21.65 6.36 20.07
N ALA A 67 -21.70 6.17 21.38
CA ALA A 67 -21.30 4.92 22.01
C ALA A 67 -22.16 3.72 21.52
N LEU A 68 -23.43 3.95 21.18
CA LEU A 68 -24.30 2.93 20.62
C LEU A 68 -23.84 2.50 19.21
N GLU A 69 -23.55 3.47 18.36
CA GLU A 69 -23.06 3.22 16.99
C GLU A 69 -21.69 2.52 16.99
N LEU A 70 -20.81 2.88 17.92
CA LEU A 70 -19.52 2.20 18.08
C LEU A 70 -19.68 0.75 18.56
N ARG A 71 -20.65 0.48 19.42
CA ARG A 71 -20.98 -0.89 19.83
C ARG A 71 -21.57 -1.70 18.66
N GLU A 72 -22.52 -1.13 17.93
CA GLU A 72 -23.08 -1.72 16.71
C GLU A 72 -21.96 -2.07 15.72
N ALA A 73 -21.04 -1.15 15.46
CA ALA A 73 -19.92 -1.39 14.57
C ALA A 73 -19.03 -2.55 15.02
N ARG A 74 -18.73 -2.62 16.32
CA ARG A 74 -17.95 -3.72 16.89
C ARG A 74 -18.65 -5.08 16.68
N GLU A 75 -19.93 -5.14 16.99
CA GLU A 75 -20.73 -6.37 16.83
C GLU A 75 -20.81 -6.76 15.35
N ARG A 76 -20.99 -5.80 14.46
CA ARG A 76 -21.05 -6.04 13.02
C ARG A 76 -19.72 -6.50 12.44
N LEU A 77 -18.59 -5.88 12.81
CA LEU A 77 -17.25 -6.31 12.40
C LEU A 77 -16.99 -7.75 12.86
N ALA A 78 -17.34 -8.09 14.10
CA ALA A 78 -17.20 -9.44 14.63
C ALA A 78 -18.07 -10.45 13.85
N ALA A 79 -19.33 -10.10 13.55
CA ALA A 79 -20.25 -10.95 12.78
C ALA A 79 -19.77 -11.18 11.34
N LEU A 80 -19.04 -10.22 10.75
CA LEU A 80 -18.43 -10.33 9.43
C LEU A 80 -17.08 -11.09 9.44
N GLY A 81 -16.62 -11.56 10.60
CA GLY A 81 -15.38 -12.31 10.74
C GLY A 81 -14.12 -11.44 10.87
N TYR A 82 -14.24 -10.13 10.98
CA TYR A 82 -13.06 -9.28 11.24
C TYR A 82 -12.56 -9.50 12.65
N TRP A 83 -11.30 -9.92 12.74
CA TRP A 83 -10.71 -10.27 14.02
C TRP A 83 -10.44 -9.05 14.91
N MET A 84 -10.83 -9.13 16.15
CA MET A 84 -10.44 -8.26 17.24
C MET A 84 -10.45 -9.04 18.55
N GLU A 85 -9.77 -8.52 19.56
CA GLU A 85 -9.83 -9.12 20.89
C GLU A 85 -11.27 -9.12 21.44
N PRO A 86 -11.68 -10.17 22.16
CA PRO A 86 -13.08 -10.35 22.59
C PRO A 86 -13.65 -9.17 23.39
N LEU A 87 -12.81 -8.51 24.18
CA LEU A 87 -13.18 -7.37 25.03
C LEU A 87 -12.67 -6.01 24.47
N ALA A 88 -12.27 -5.98 23.19
CA ALA A 88 -11.81 -4.74 22.56
C ALA A 88 -12.87 -3.63 22.65
N LYS A 89 -12.42 -2.46 23.04
CA LYS A 89 -13.24 -1.24 23.15
C LYS A 89 -12.94 -0.30 21.98
N PRO A 90 -13.83 0.65 21.69
CA PRO A 90 -13.50 1.77 20.81
C PRO A 90 -12.22 2.48 21.30
N GLY A 91 -11.25 2.65 20.40
CA GLY A 91 -9.93 3.20 20.73
C GLY A 91 -8.83 2.16 20.96
N ASP A 92 -9.17 0.91 21.20
CA ASP A 92 -8.17 -0.16 21.32
C ASP A 92 -7.54 -0.48 19.97
N GLU A 93 -6.26 -0.86 19.97
CA GLU A 93 -5.54 -1.18 18.73
C GLU A 93 -6.16 -2.37 17.98
N SER A 94 -6.68 -3.38 18.67
CA SER A 94 -7.32 -4.53 18.02
C SER A 94 -8.63 -4.13 17.31
N PHE A 95 -9.43 -3.23 17.89
CA PHE A 95 -10.61 -2.67 17.23
C PHE A 95 -10.20 -1.83 16.00
N ARG A 96 -9.16 -1.00 16.14
CA ARG A 96 -8.61 -0.25 15.03
C ARG A 96 -8.11 -1.15 13.90
N GLN A 97 -7.43 -2.25 14.20
CA GLN A 97 -6.98 -3.22 13.19
C GLN A 97 -8.15 -3.93 12.49
N ALA A 98 -9.25 -4.20 13.18
CA ALA A 98 -10.48 -4.72 12.57
C ALA A 98 -11.09 -3.72 11.58
N ILE A 99 -11.14 -2.42 11.93
CA ILE A 99 -11.57 -1.36 11.02
C ILE A 99 -10.65 -1.29 9.79
N ILE A 100 -9.33 -1.34 9.98
CA ILE A 100 -8.37 -1.35 8.86
C ILE A 100 -8.58 -2.58 7.97
N ALA A 101 -8.82 -3.76 8.54
CA ALA A 101 -9.09 -4.96 7.77
C ALA A 101 -10.38 -4.81 6.93
N PHE A 102 -11.44 -4.27 7.51
CA PHE A 102 -12.68 -3.92 6.81
C PHE A 102 -12.42 -2.91 5.66
N GLN A 103 -11.72 -1.82 5.95
CA GLN A 103 -11.37 -0.81 4.93
C GLN A 103 -10.53 -1.39 3.78
N LYS A 104 -9.64 -2.34 4.07
CA LYS A 104 -8.85 -3.06 3.07
C LYS A 104 -9.71 -3.95 2.18
N VAL A 105 -10.65 -4.70 2.77
CA VAL A 105 -11.60 -5.55 2.05
C VAL A 105 -12.48 -4.72 1.12
N GLU A 106 -13.04 -3.63 1.64
CA GLU A 106 -13.93 -2.73 0.90
C GLU A 106 -13.18 -1.74 -0.01
N ARG A 107 -11.84 -1.88 -0.13
CA ARG A 107 -10.97 -1.00 -0.94
C ARG A 107 -11.14 0.49 -0.61
N ARG A 108 -11.37 0.80 0.64
CA ARG A 108 -11.57 2.15 1.18
C ARG A 108 -10.26 2.75 1.70
N PRO A 109 -10.19 4.06 1.95
CA PRO A 109 -9.05 4.68 2.63
C PRO A 109 -8.76 4.00 3.97
N ARG A 110 -7.53 3.51 4.15
CA ARG A 110 -7.09 2.68 5.30
C ARG A 110 -6.75 3.56 6.51
N THR A 111 -7.72 4.30 7.01
CA THR A 111 -7.52 5.28 8.09
C THR A 111 -7.52 4.66 9.49
N GLY A 112 -8.17 3.52 9.64
CA GLY A 112 -8.46 2.92 10.94
C GLY A 112 -9.43 3.74 11.79
N LYS A 113 -10.11 4.71 11.18
CA LYS A 113 -11.17 5.52 11.81
C LYS A 113 -12.51 5.09 11.26
N LEU A 114 -13.50 4.98 12.12
CA LEU A 114 -14.88 4.71 11.74
C LEU A 114 -15.64 6.05 11.74
N THR A 115 -16.14 6.44 10.58
CA THR A 115 -17.01 7.61 10.40
C THR A 115 -18.45 7.16 10.23
N ALA A 116 -19.41 8.10 10.23
CA ALA A 116 -20.82 7.79 9.94
C ALA A 116 -20.97 7.14 8.55
N ILE A 117 -20.19 7.58 7.55
CA ILE A 117 -20.16 6.97 6.21
C ILE A 117 -19.62 5.54 6.28
N GLU A 118 -18.52 5.32 7.00
CA GLU A 118 -17.94 3.98 7.19
C GLU A 118 -18.94 3.05 7.87
N LEU A 119 -19.68 3.54 8.87
CA LEU A 119 -20.71 2.75 9.55
C LEU A 119 -21.85 2.35 8.60
N GLN A 120 -22.29 3.25 7.71
CA GLN A 120 -23.31 2.92 6.70
C GLN A 120 -22.83 1.81 5.76
N VAL A 121 -21.59 1.88 5.29
CA VAL A 121 -21.00 0.82 4.45
C VAL A 121 -20.89 -0.49 5.24
N LEU A 122 -20.45 -0.44 6.50
CA LEU A 122 -20.33 -1.62 7.35
C LEU A 122 -21.67 -2.32 7.60
N ARG A 123 -22.77 -1.58 7.74
CA ARG A 123 -24.13 -2.12 7.89
C ARG A 123 -24.55 -2.96 6.69
N GLN A 124 -24.11 -2.60 5.48
CA GLN A 124 -24.44 -3.25 4.22
C GLN A 124 -23.40 -4.30 3.78
N ALA A 125 -22.23 -4.29 4.41
CA ALA A 125 -21.12 -5.16 4.03
C ALA A 125 -21.49 -6.65 4.22
N ARG A 126 -20.85 -7.49 3.41
CA ARG A 126 -20.90 -8.96 3.50
C ARG A 126 -19.59 -9.49 4.06
N PRO A 127 -19.55 -10.73 4.58
CA PRO A 127 -18.29 -11.38 4.88
C PRO A 127 -17.38 -11.38 3.66
N PRO A 128 -16.06 -11.19 3.83
CA PRO A 128 -15.11 -11.29 2.72
C PRO A 128 -15.19 -12.71 2.11
N GLU A 129 -15.08 -12.76 0.79
CA GLU A 129 -15.05 -14.04 0.06
C GLU A 129 -13.60 -14.51 -0.08
N PRO A 130 -13.29 -15.79 0.19
CA PRO A 130 -11.99 -16.37 -0.07
C PRO A 130 -11.81 -16.57 -1.58
N LEU A 131 -10.56 -16.75 -2.02
CA LEU A 131 -10.26 -17.10 -3.42
C LEU A 131 -10.71 -18.53 -3.73
N GLU A 132 -10.61 -19.41 -2.76
CA GLU A 132 -10.93 -20.82 -2.92
C GLU A 132 -11.86 -21.34 -1.82
N ALA A 133 -12.79 -22.21 -2.22
CA ALA A 133 -13.45 -23.09 -1.28
C ALA A 133 -12.62 -24.37 -1.11
N GLY A 134 -12.62 -24.98 0.09
CA GLY A 134 -11.82 -26.19 0.32
C GLY A 134 -11.77 -26.57 1.79
N PRO A 135 -10.84 -27.45 2.16
CA PRO A 135 -10.59 -27.76 3.57
C PRO A 135 -10.06 -26.52 4.30
N PHE A 136 -9.92 -26.62 5.61
CA PHE A 136 -9.33 -25.57 6.43
C PHE A 136 -7.96 -25.12 5.90
N HIS A 137 -7.81 -23.84 5.60
CA HIS A 137 -6.58 -23.25 5.05
C HIS A 137 -6.45 -21.76 5.40
N ILE A 138 -5.28 -21.19 5.08
CA ILE A 138 -4.98 -19.78 5.22
C ILE A 138 -4.87 -19.17 3.83
N GLU A 139 -5.50 -18.02 3.62
CA GLU A 139 -5.30 -17.18 2.43
C GLU A 139 -4.62 -15.87 2.80
N VAL A 140 -3.62 -15.46 2.01
CA VAL A 140 -2.94 -14.17 2.13
C VAL A 140 -3.14 -13.40 0.83
N ASP A 141 -3.98 -12.38 0.89
CA ASP A 141 -4.22 -11.47 -0.23
C ASP A 141 -3.21 -10.31 -0.16
N LEU A 142 -2.27 -10.30 -1.10
CA LEU A 142 -1.20 -9.31 -1.15
C LEU A 142 -1.68 -7.94 -1.62
N ASP A 143 -2.76 -7.84 -2.38
CA ASP A 143 -3.29 -6.57 -2.89
C ASP A 143 -4.08 -5.84 -1.82
N ARG A 144 -4.96 -6.58 -1.13
CA ARG A 144 -5.74 -6.03 -0.02
C ARG A 144 -4.92 -5.95 1.27
N GLN A 145 -3.83 -6.71 1.39
CA GLN A 145 -3.01 -6.82 2.61
C GLN A 145 -3.85 -7.35 3.79
N ILE A 146 -4.50 -8.47 3.57
CA ILE A 146 -5.27 -9.21 4.58
C ILE A 146 -4.83 -10.67 4.63
N VAL A 147 -5.06 -11.29 5.77
CA VAL A 147 -5.01 -12.74 5.95
C VAL A 147 -6.42 -13.21 6.28
N MET A 148 -6.86 -14.24 5.60
CA MET A 148 -8.11 -14.94 5.90
C MET A 148 -7.82 -16.35 6.43
N LEU A 149 -8.51 -16.73 7.48
CA LEU A 149 -8.57 -18.10 7.95
C LEU A 149 -9.87 -18.67 7.42
N VAL A 150 -9.75 -19.61 6.49
CA VAL A 150 -10.87 -20.18 5.75
C VAL A 150 -11.18 -21.57 6.30
N GLY A 151 -12.40 -21.77 6.70
CA GLY A 151 -12.93 -23.05 7.11
C GLY A 151 -13.43 -23.90 5.92
N PRO A 152 -13.98 -25.09 6.20
CA PRO A 152 -14.61 -25.91 5.18
C PRO A 152 -15.65 -25.12 4.38
N GLU A 153 -15.85 -25.52 3.12
CA GLU A 153 -16.84 -24.91 2.21
C GLU A 153 -16.62 -23.42 1.89
N GLY A 154 -15.42 -22.88 2.16
CA GLY A 154 -15.11 -21.49 1.90
C GLY A 154 -15.66 -20.50 2.94
N ILE A 155 -16.01 -20.97 4.13
CA ILE A 155 -16.48 -20.10 5.21
C ILE A 155 -15.29 -19.36 5.81
N VAL A 156 -15.25 -18.04 5.68
CA VAL A 156 -14.21 -17.20 6.31
C VAL A 156 -14.44 -17.10 7.81
N ILE A 157 -13.58 -17.75 8.59
CA ILE A 157 -13.66 -17.79 10.07
C ILE A 157 -13.10 -16.48 10.64
N ARG A 158 -11.99 -15.98 10.09
CA ARG A 158 -11.32 -14.75 10.55
C ARG A 158 -10.69 -14.00 9.37
N THR A 159 -10.81 -12.70 9.40
CA THR A 159 -10.11 -11.77 8.52
C THR A 159 -9.27 -10.82 9.33
N VAL A 160 -7.98 -10.71 9.00
CA VAL A 160 -6.99 -9.95 9.77
C VAL A 160 -6.26 -8.98 8.86
N SER A 161 -6.06 -7.74 9.32
CA SER A 161 -5.15 -6.80 8.67
C SER A 161 -3.72 -7.31 8.76
N THR A 162 -2.98 -7.29 7.65
CA THR A 162 -1.57 -7.69 7.59
C THR A 162 -0.69 -6.63 6.93
N SER A 163 0.62 -6.84 7.01
CA SER A 163 1.64 -6.12 6.26
C SER A 163 2.68 -7.13 5.78
N THR A 164 2.84 -7.25 4.48
CA THR A 164 3.69 -8.23 3.80
C THR A 164 4.97 -7.60 3.25
N GLY A 165 5.73 -8.31 2.42
CA GLY A 165 6.98 -7.86 1.84
C GLY A 165 6.89 -6.52 1.13
N SER A 166 7.82 -5.62 1.42
CA SER A 166 7.81 -4.23 0.94
C SER A 166 8.20 -4.07 -0.53
N GLY A 167 8.69 -5.11 -1.18
CA GLY A 167 9.27 -5.06 -2.53
C GLY A 167 10.63 -4.34 -2.61
N LYS A 168 11.11 -3.73 -1.53
CA LYS A 168 12.37 -2.98 -1.50
C LYS A 168 13.59 -3.91 -1.51
N ARG A 169 14.73 -3.42 -1.97
CA ARG A 169 16.01 -4.10 -1.82
C ARG A 169 16.54 -3.94 -0.40
N PHE A 170 17.13 -4.99 0.15
CA PHE A 170 17.85 -4.99 1.42
C PHE A 170 19.08 -5.89 1.30
N THR A 171 20.05 -5.69 2.18
CA THR A 171 21.29 -6.51 2.22
C THR A 171 21.36 -7.26 3.53
N GLU A 172 21.56 -8.55 3.45
CA GLU A 172 21.73 -9.45 4.58
C GLU A 172 22.85 -10.45 4.28
N GLY A 173 23.76 -10.67 5.23
CA GLY A 173 24.89 -11.58 5.06
C GLY A 173 25.72 -11.29 3.79
N GLY A 174 25.84 -10.02 3.38
CA GLY A 174 26.57 -9.62 2.17
C GLY A 174 25.80 -9.87 0.85
N ARG A 175 24.57 -10.37 0.90
CA ARG A 175 23.73 -10.62 -0.28
C ARG A 175 22.59 -9.62 -0.37
N THR A 176 22.40 -9.01 -1.55
CA THR A 176 21.28 -8.13 -1.81
C THR A 176 20.09 -8.96 -2.31
N ARG A 177 18.95 -8.78 -1.64
CA ARG A 177 17.67 -9.45 -1.94
C ARG A 177 16.54 -8.43 -2.10
N ARG A 178 15.40 -8.87 -2.62
CA ARG A 178 14.14 -8.11 -2.58
C ARG A 178 13.24 -8.64 -1.47
N ALA A 179 12.64 -7.74 -0.74
CA ALA A 179 11.71 -8.02 0.34
C ALA A 179 10.33 -8.42 -0.21
N VAL A 180 10.20 -9.60 -0.80
CA VAL A 180 8.98 -10.08 -1.46
C VAL A 180 8.39 -11.23 -0.63
N THR A 181 7.08 -11.18 -0.39
CA THR A 181 6.34 -12.35 0.10
C THR A 181 6.05 -13.23 -1.12
N PRO A 182 6.50 -14.51 -1.13
CA PRO A 182 6.32 -15.38 -2.29
C PRO A 182 4.84 -15.68 -2.51
N THR A 183 4.40 -15.70 -3.76
CA THR A 183 3.06 -16.16 -4.16
C THR A 183 3.08 -17.66 -4.45
N GLY A 184 1.95 -18.32 -4.31
CA GLY A 184 1.80 -19.75 -4.57
C GLY A 184 1.11 -20.50 -3.43
N ARG A 185 1.25 -21.83 -3.50
CA ARG A 185 0.68 -22.77 -2.52
C ARG A 185 1.76 -23.31 -1.62
N PHE A 186 1.60 -23.13 -0.35
CA PHE A 186 2.51 -23.55 0.70
C PHE A 186 1.75 -24.34 1.78
N GLN A 187 2.47 -24.74 2.81
CA GLN A 187 1.89 -25.29 4.04
C GLN A 187 2.69 -24.80 5.25
N ILE A 188 2.07 -24.78 6.40
CA ILE A 188 2.81 -24.51 7.65
C ILE A 188 3.76 -25.69 7.92
N ILE A 189 5.06 -25.42 7.81
CA ILE A 189 6.13 -26.44 7.94
C ILE A 189 6.44 -26.70 9.41
N TYR A 190 6.62 -25.62 10.18
CA TYR A 190 6.86 -25.69 11.63
C TYR A 190 6.48 -24.39 12.32
N LYS A 191 6.36 -24.43 13.64
CA LYS A 191 5.96 -23.30 14.47
C LYS A 191 6.90 -23.15 15.66
N VAL A 192 7.14 -21.92 16.12
CA VAL A 192 7.97 -21.64 17.30
C VAL A 192 7.14 -20.88 18.34
N PRO A 193 7.09 -21.35 19.59
CA PRO A 193 6.36 -20.65 20.64
C PRO A 193 7.13 -19.41 21.11
N GLY A 194 6.37 -18.34 21.40
CA GLY A 194 6.94 -17.10 21.94
C GLY A 194 7.75 -16.30 20.92
N TRP A 195 8.81 -15.68 21.39
CA TRP A 195 9.68 -14.84 20.58
C TRP A 195 10.80 -15.62 19.90
N ARG A 196 10.99 -15.38 18.62
CA ARG A 196 12.15 -15.81 17.84
C ARG A 196 12.93 -14.58 17.38
N THR A 197 14.24 -14.57 17.59
CA THR A 197 15.15 -13.55 17.05
C THR A 197 15.75 -14.05 15.74
N SER A 198 15.74 -13.20 14.72
CA SER A 198 16.35 -13.41 13.42
C SER A 198 17.27 -12.24 13.07
N PRO A 199 18.14 -12.36 12.06
CA PRO A 199 18.95 -11.23 11.58
C PRO A 199 18.12 -10.00 11.14
N LEU A 200 16.90 -10.21 10.67
CA LEU A 200 16.01 -9.15 10.18
C LEU A 200 15.00 -8.66 11.21
N GLY A 201 15.06 -9.16 12.44
CA GLY A 201 14.22 -8.69 13.52
C GLY A 201 13.65 -9.79 14.41
N ARG A 202 12.64 -9.44 15.19
CA ARG A 202 12.01 -10.36 16.12
C ARG A 202 10.63 -10.76 15.63
N LEU A 203 10.35 -12.06 15.68
CA LEU A 203 9.09 -12.66 15.29
C LEU A 203 8.38 -13.20 16.54
N TYR A 204 7.09 -12.95 16.68
CA TYR A 204 6.29 -13.44 17.80
C TYR A 204 5.36 -14.55 17.36
N TYR A 205 5.50 -15.73 17.95
CA TYR A 205 4.76 -16.95 17.59
C TYR A 205 4.77 -17.23 16.08
N PRO A 206 5.95 -17.33 15.42
CA PRO A 206 6.01 -17.52 13.98
C PRO A 206 5.55 -18.91 13.56
N LEU A 207 4.78 -18.94 12.45
CA LEU A 207 4.39 -20.11 11.69
C LEU A 207 5.12 -20.04 10.35
N TYR A 208 6.14 -20.87 10.17
CA TYR A 208 6.98 -20.88 8.98
C TYR A 208 6.33 -21.67 7.85
N PHE A 209 6.33 -21.12 6.64
CA PHE A 209 5.72 -21.74 5.48
C PHE A 209 6.66 -21.88 4.26
N PHE A 210 7.74 -21.09 4.16
CA PHE A 210 8.67 -21.16 3.03
C PHE A 210 9.99 -20.45 3.37
N ASP A 211 11.16 -21.08 3.15
CA ASP A 211 12.52 -20.52 3.20
C ASP A 211 12.71 -19.37 4.21
N GLY A 212 12.37 -19.62 5.47
CA GLY A 212 12.42 -18.64 6.55
C GLY A 212 11.26 -17.62 6.56
N ALA A 213 10.42 -17.55 5.54
CA ALA A 213 9.22 -16.74 5.56
C ALA A 213 8.17 -17.32 6.52
N ALA A 214 7.57 -16.46 7.33
CA ALA A 214 6.62 -16.85 8.36
C ALA A 214 5.42 -15.89 8.43
N ILE A 215 4.30 -16.43 8.90
CA ILE A 215 3.20 -15.66 9.45
C ILE A 215 3.49 -15.45 10.93
N HIS A 216 3.62 -14.21 11.41
CA HIS A 216 4.06 -13.95 12.77
C HIS A 216 3.51 -12.65 13.36
N GLY A 217 3.46 -12.57 14.67
CA GLY A 217 3.13 -11.35 15.39
C GLY A 217 4.21 -10.29 15.29
N SER A 218 3.79 -9.06 15.07
CA SER A 218 4.64 -7.88 15.06
C SER A 218 3.98 -6.76 15.88
N PRO A 219 4.76 -5.97 16.64
CA PRO A 219 4.23 -4.81 17.34
C PRO A 219 3.77 -3.69 16.39
N SER A 220 4.12 -3.78 15.12
CA SER A 220 3.74 -2.80 14.11
C SER A 220 3.18 -3.49 12.86
N ILE A 221 1.93 -3.16 12.52
CA ILE A 221 1.24 -3.60 11.32
C ILE A 221 0.92 -2.37 10.46
N PRO A 222 1.86 -1.90 9.64
CA PRO A 222 1.60 -0.79 8.72
C PRO A 222 0.45 -1.12 7.76
N ILE A 223 -0.28 -0.08 7.35
CA ILE A 223 -1.41 -0.21 6.41
C ILE A 223 -0.99 -0.63 4.99
N ARG A 224 0.33 -0.67 4.73
CA ARG A 224 0.97 -1.01 3.46
C ARG A 224 2.01 -2.11 3.64
N PRO A 225 2.50 -2.74 2.56
CA PRO A 225 3.62 -3.68 2.62
C PRO A 225 4.88 -3.03 3.22
N ALA A 226 5.47 -3.67 4.23
CA ALA A 226 6.63 -3.11 4.96
C ALA A 226 7.56 -4.16 5.57
N SER A 227 7.31 -5.45 5.40
CA SER A 227 8.20 -6.51 5.88
C SER A 227 9.33 -6.81 4.90
N HIS A 228 10.24 -7.71 5.27
CA HIS A 228 11.27 -8.26 4.39
C HIS A 228 10.80 -9.50 3.59
N GLY A 229 9.55 -9.94 3.81
CA GLY A 229 8.94 -11.10 3.13
C GLY A 229 7.93 -11.83 4.00
N CYS A 230 8.03 -11.70 5.31
CA CYS A 230 7.07 -12.27 6.25
C CYS A 230 5.69 -11.61 6.20
N VAL A 231 4.70 -12.32 6.70
CA VAL A 231 3.32 -11.88 6.85
C VAL A 231 3.08 -11.47 8.31
N ARG A 232 2.97 -10.17 8.57
CA ARG A 232 2.83 -9.64 9.93
C ARG A 232 1.38 -9.65 10.39
N LEU A 233 1.13 -10.16 11.60
CA LEU A 233 -0.17 -10.13 12.29
C LEU A 233 -0.09 -9.31 13.57
N PRO A 234 -1.21 -8.79 14.09
CA PRO A 234 -1.29 -8.30 15.46
C PRO A 234 -0.80 -9.37 16.45
N MET A 235 -0.12 -8.93 17.51
CA MET A 235 0.54 -9.85 18.46
C MET A 235 -0.40 -10.87 19.08
N SER A 236 -1.56 -10.43 19.55
CA SER A 236 -2.59 -11.29 20.14
C SER A 236 -3.15 -12.30 19.13
N MET A 237 -3.38 -11.85 17.88
CA MET A 237 -3.81 -12.73 16.80
C MET A 237 -2.77 -13.80 16.44
N ALA A 238 -1.49 -13.44 16.39
CA ALA A 238 -0.43 -14.42 16.10
C ALA A 238 -0.36 -15.52 17.16
N ARG A 239 -0.58 -15.17 18.44
CA ARG A 239 -0.69 -16.16 19.52
C ARG A 239 -1.89 -17.08 19.32
N GLU A 240 -3.06 -16.53 18.95
CA GLU A 240 -4.26 -17.32 18.63
C GLU A 240 -4.01 -18.24 17.44
N PHE A 241 -3.41 -17.73 16.34
CA PHE A 241 -3.02 -18.53 15.17
C PHE A 241 -2.10 -19.69 15.54
N TYR A 242 -1.09 -19.43 16.37
CA TYR A 242 -0.17 -20.47 16.81
C TYR A 242 -0.89 -21.66 17.48
N HIS A 243 -1.89 -21.41 18.27
CA HIS A 243 -2.65 -22.48 18.95
C HIS A 243 -3.68 -23.13 18.05
N PHE A 244 -4.30 -22.38 17.18
CA PHE A 244 -5.43 -22.82 16.36
C PHE A 244 -5.03 -23.46 15.03
N VAL A 245 -3.91 -23.02 14.41
CA VAL A 245 -3.45 -23.50 13.11
C VAL A 245 -2.47 -24.67 13.28
N PRO A 246 -2.82 -25.90 12.82
CA PRO A 246 -1.90 -27.04 12.85
C PRO A 246 -0.71 -26.87 11.89
N THR A 247 0.38 -27.57 12.14
CA THR A 247 1.41 -27.84 11.13
C THR A 247 0.78 -28.66 10.00
N GLY A 248 1.17 -28.39 8.75
CA GLY A 248 0.57 -28.98 7.55
C GLY A 248 -0.64 -28.20 7.01
N THR A 249 -1.16 -27.18 7.74
CA THR A 249 -2.23 -26.33 7.22
C THR A 249 -1.81 -25.68 5.90
N PRO A 250 -2.61 -25.82 4.82
CA PRO A 250 -2.34 -25.15 3.55
C PRO A 250 -2.34 -23.63 3.69
N VAL A 251 -1.44 -22.97 2.95
CA VAL A 251 -1.33 -21.52 2.88
C VAL A 251 -1.32 -21.12 1.40
N LEU A 252 -2.32 -20.39 0.98
CA LEU A 252 -2.41 -19.81 -0.35
C LEU A 252 -2.04 -18.33 -0.28
N ILE A 253 -1.02 -17.92 -1.03
CA ILE A 253 -0.57 -16.53 -1.10
C ILE A 253 -0.72 -16.05 -2.53
N TYR A 254 -1.48 -14.98 -2.75
CA TYR A 254 -1.82 -14.50 -4.08
C TYR A 254 -1.87 -12.98 -4.19
N SER A 255 -1.72 -12.52 -5.44
CA SER A 255 -2.11 -11.20 -5.92
C SER A 255 -3.11 -11.41 -7.06
N ILE A 256 -4.25 -10.77 -7.00
CA ILE A 256 -5.26 -10.84 -8.07
C ILE A 256 -4.71 -10.21 -9.36
N LEU A 257 -3.85 -9.20 -9.23
CA LEU A 257 -3.19 -8.56 -10.37
C LEU A 257 -2.30 -9.55 -11.12
N ASP A 258 -1.56 -10.42 -10.40
CA ASP A 258 -0.72 -11.45 -11.02
C ASP A 258 -1.57 -12.57 -11.66
N LEU A 259 -2.74 -12.88 -11.10
CA LEU A 259 -3.66 -13.88 -11.64
C LEU A 259 -4.33 -13.43 -12.95
N SER A 260 -4.60 -12.13 -13.10
CA SER A 260 -5.17 -11.58 -14.33
C SER A 260 -4.21 -11.62 -15.52
N ASP A 261 -2.90 -11.52 -15.26
CA ASP A 261 -1.88 -11.62 -16.30
C ASP A 261 -1.56 -13.08 -16.71
N SER A 262 -1.93 -14.04 -15.85
CA SER A 262 -1.64 -15.47 -16.07
C SER A 262 -2.72 -16.24 -16.84
N SER A 263 -3.76 -15.60 -17.35
CA SER A 263 -4.79 -16.24 -18.18
C SER A 263 -4.26 -16.83 -19.51
N THR A 264 -2.93 -16.70 -19.77
CA THR A 264 -2.20 -17.36 -20.86
C THR A 264 -1.34 -18.55 -20.42
N VAL A 265 -1.34 -18.96 -19.15
CA VAL A 265 -0.47 -20.04 -18.62
C VAL A 265 -1.32 -21.10 -17.92
N SER A 266 -2.14 -21.82 -18.67
CA SER A 266 -2.89 -22.99 -18.18
C SER A 266 -2.07 -24.29 -18.12
N ASP A 267 -0.75 -24.26 -18.38
CA ASP A 267 0.04 -25.49 -18.56
C ASP A 267 1.27 -25.69 -17.65
N SER A 268 1.50 -24.80 -16.67
CA SER A 268 2.72 -24.91 -15.84
C SER A 268 2.51 -25.30 -14.38
N LEU A 269 1.29 -25.61 -13.93
CA LEU A 269 1.00 -25.89 -12.51
C LEU A 269 1.26 -27.35 -12.07
N ASP A 270 1.63 -28.24 -12.98
CA ASP A 270 1.85 -29.67 -12.65
C ASP A 270 3.33 -30.08 -12.48
N GLN A 271 4.29 -29.18 -12.67
CA GLN A 271 5.71 -29.57 -12.63
C GLN A 271 6.54 -29.02 -11.46
N SER A 272 5.99 -28.29 -10.50
CA SER A 272 6.77 -27.75 -9.39
C SER A 272 6.73 -28.55 -8.07
N ALA A 273 6.13 -29.73 -8.07
CA ALA A 273 6.10 -30.62 -6.89
C ALA A 273 7.39 -31.40 -6.63
N GLY A 274 8.47 -31.12 -7.30
CA GLY A 274 9.71 -31.90 -7.19
C GLY A 274 10.97 -31.05 -7.12
N ARG A 275 11.35 -30.61 -5.93
CA ARG A 275 12.71 -30.57 -5.34
C ARG A 275 12.77 -29.63 -4.13
N MET A 276 12.50 -30.14 -2.97
CA MET A 276 12.95 -29.51 -1.72
C MET A 276 14.46 -29.68 -1.61
N SER A 277 15.21 -28.65 -1.92
CA SER A 277 16.59 -28.53 -1.41
C SER A 277 16.47 -27.91 -0.01
N VAL A 278 16.84 -28.69 0.99
CA VAL A 278 16.93 -28.24 2.38
C VAL A 278 18.14 -27.31 2.47
N GLY A 279 17.94 -26.05 2.12
CA GLY A 279 18.86 -24.97 2.45
C GLY A 279 18.63 -24.53 3.89
N THR A 280 19.69 -24.17 4.60
CA THR A 280 19.61 -23.59 5.94
C THR A 280 18.59 -22.46 5.98
N PRO A 281 17.63 -22.48 6.92
CA PRO A 281 16.55 -21.48 6.94
C PRO A 281 17.13 -20.08 7.10
N VAL A 282 16.80 -19.20 6.19
CA VAL A 282 17.06 -17.77 6.28
C VAL A 282 15.84 -17.16 6.91
N ASP A 283 15.91 -16.91 8.20
CA ASP A 283 14.82 -16.30 8.96
C ASP A 283 14.56 -14.87 8.49
N CYS A 284 13.31 -14.49 8.31
CA CYS A 284 12.85 -13.12 8.02
C CYS A 284 13.29 -12.07 9.03
#